data_a771d146390a25a6f88eda309d5c56be
#
_entry.id   a771d146390a25a6f88eda309d5c56be
#
_cell.length_a   1.000
_cell.length_b   1.000
_cell.length_c   1.000
_cell.angle_alpha   90.00
_cell.angle_beta   90.00
_cell.angle_gamma   90.00
#
_symmetry.space_group_name_H-M   'P 1'
#
loop_
_entity.id
_entity.type
_entity.pdbx_description
1 polymer ?
#
loop_
_entity_poly.entity_id
_entity_poly.type
_entity_poly.pdbx_seq_one_letter_code
_entity_poly.pdbx_strand_id
1 'polypeptide(L)'
;MCIRDRSVIREYSVKKNIRLIGDVPIYVSYNSADVWANQKLFRLDLDGSMKYQSGCPPDLWSETGQVWGHPTYDWDVHEKTNFTWWLERIKNLMEFVDIIRIDHFNGFAKYWEVSAKDSDGLNGKWLKGKGEKLLNVAFKKLKGLNLIAEDLGEAWREAAVLRKRYEIPGMHLLQFAFHKDNPFDMMEENMVAYTGTHDNDTLSGFYETIDKPTSKYLEEALVGENSSKQLSDCSSNDINWLMIEYCLRSNAYMAIIQAQDILCLGKEARVNTPATISEENWAWRIDISKLTNDKIIKMRKIVKRTGRL
;
A
#
# COMPACT_ATOMS: atom_id res chain seq x y z
N MET A 1 3.69 -9.89 -17.51
CA MET A 1 5.07 -9.48 -17.95
C MET A 1 6.00 -10.63 -17.67
N CYS A 2 6.81 -11.05 -18.64
CA CYS A 2 7.69 -12.21 -18.47
C CYS A 2 8.96 -11.85 -17.65
N ILE A 3 9.64 -12.86 -17.12
CA ILE A 3 10.88 -12.69 -16.32
C ILE A 3 11.93 -11.91 -17.11
N ARG A 4 12.09 -12.22 -18.41
CA ARG A 4 13.05 -11.52 -19.28
C ARG A 4 12.79 -10.01 -19.35
N ASP A 5 11.52 -9.60 -19.50
CA ASP A 5 11.16 -8.18 -19.61
C ASP A 5 11.42 -7.46 -18.28
N ARG A 6 11.14 -8.13 -17.17
CA ARG A 6 11.49 -7.64 -15.82
C ARG A 6 12.98 -7.42 -15.66
N SER A 7 13.81 -8.37 -16.10
CA SER A 7 15.28 -8.28 -16.02
C SER A 7 15.80 -7.09 -16.84
N VAL A 8 15.26 -6.84 -18.04
CA VAL A 8 15.63 -5.69 -18.87
C VAL A 8 15.29 -4.37 -18.17
N ILE A 9 14.09 -4.26 -17.57
CA ILE A 9 13.70 -3.08 -16.79
C ILE A 9 14.62 -2.90 -15.58
N ARG A 10 14.95 -3.99 -14.88
CA ARG A 10 15.87 -3.97 -13.73
C ARG A 10 17.24 -3.44 -14.11
N GLU A 11 17.84 -3.96 -15.18
CA GLU A 11 19.12 -3.51 -15.69
C GLU A 11 19.10 -2.02 -16.07
N TYR A 12 18.02 -1.57 -16.73
CA TYR A 12 17.86 -0.17 -17.10
C TYR A 12 17.74 0.73 -15.86
N SER A 13 16.96 0.34 -14.87
CA SER A 13 16.79 1.10 -13.63
C SER A 13 18.11 1.27 -12.87
N VAL A 14 18.91 0.20 -12.77
CA VAL A 14 20.24 0.25 -12.15
C VAL A 14 21.16 1.22 -12.90
N LYS A 15 21.21 1.16 -14.24
CA LYS A 15 22.01 2.09 -15.08
C LYS A 15 21.59 3.56 -14.88
N LYS A 16 20.33 3.81 -14.52
CA LYS A 16 19.78 5.15 -14.30
C LYS A 16 19.78 5.56 -12.82
N ASN A 17 20.33 4.74 -11.93
CA ASN A 17 20.26 4.94 -10.47
C ASN A 17 18.81 5.14 -9.95
N ILE A 18 17.88 4.37 -10.51
CA ILE A 18 16.47 4.35 -10.11
C ILE A 18 16.23 3.08 -9.33
N ARG A 19 15.75 3.21 -8.10
CA ARG A 19 15.32 2.07 -7.27
C ARG A 19 13.90 1.66 -7.62
N LEU A 20 13.67 0.37 -7.71
CA LEU A 20 12.36 -0.21 -7.94
C LEU A 20 11.75 -0.67 -6.62
N ILE A 21 10.49 -0.34 -6.39
CA ILE A 21 9.68 -0.86 -5.29
C ILE A 21 8.75 -1.92 -5.89
N GLY A 22 8.81 -3.13 -5.36
CA GLY A 22 7.87 -4.20 -5.69
C GLY A 22 6.86 -4.40 -4.58
N ASP A 23 5.74 -5.01 -4.92
CA ASP A 23 4.66 -5.28 -3.99
C ASP A 23 4.47 -6.79 -3.81
N VAL A 24 4.26 -7.23 -2.57
CA VAL A 24 3.96 -8.62 -2.26
C VAL A 24 2.73 -8.67 -1.36
N PRO A 25 1.59 -9.21 -1.86
CA PRO A 25 0.43 -9.41 -1.02
C PRO A 25 0.75 -10.44 0.08
N ILE A 26 0.29 -10.17 1.31
CA ILE A 26 0.53 -11.13 2.40
C ILE A 26 -0.09 -12.49 2.07
N TYR A 27 -1.28 -12.53 1.51
CA TYR A 27 -1.95 -13.77 1.14
C TYR A 27 -1.77 -14.09 -0.35
N VAL A 28 -2.01 -15.34 -0.69
CA VAL A 28 -2.00 -15.84 -2.06
C VAL A 28 -3.37 -16.43 -2.42
N SER A 29 -3.74 -16.36 -3.68
CA SER A 29 -5.02 -16.89 -4.14
C SER A 29 -5.12 -18.39 -3.85
N TYR A 30 -6.31 -18.85 -3.44
CA TYR A 30 -6.59 -20.27 -3.22
C TYR A 30 -6.25 -21.11 -4.46
N ASN A 31 -6.57 -20.62 -5.66
CA ASN A 31 -6.29 -21.29 -6.93
C ASN A 31 -4.87 -21.05 -7.47
N SER A 32 -3.92 -20.61 -6.60
CA SER A 32 -2.54 -20.38 -7.02
C SER A 32 -1.71 -21.66 -7.04
N ALA A 33 -0.62 -21.63 -7.82
CA ALA A 33 0.41 -22.66 -7.78
C ALA A 33 1.03 -22.82 -6.39
N ASP A 34 1.12 -21.72 -5.62
CA ASP A 34 1.65 -21.71 -4.26
C ASP A 34 0.81 -22.60 -3.33
N VAL A 35 -0.51 -22.42 -3.33
CA VAL A 35 -1.42 -23.24 -2.50
C VAL A 35 -1.42 -24.67 -2.98
N TRP A 36 -1.51 -24.90 -4.30
CA TRP A 36 -1.51 -26.24 -4.87
C TRP A 36 -0.26 -27.06 -4.51
N ALA A 37 0.91 -26.44 -4.59
CA ALA A 37 2.19 -27.11 -4.32
C ALA A 37 2.49 -27.25 -2.82
N ASN A 38 1.93 -26.41 -1.96
CA ASN A 38 2.32 -26.26 -0.56
C ASN A 38 1.11 -26.31 0.40
N GLN A 39 0.14 -27.18 0.15
CA GLN A 39 -1.15 -27.24 0.89
C GLN A 39 -0.97 -27.22 2.41
N LYS A 40 0.07 -27.88 2.96
CA LYS A 40 0.35 -27.96 4.39
C LYS A 40 0.69 -26.61 5.05
N LEU A 41 1.04 -25.60 4.25
CA LEU A 41 1.34 -24.25 4.74
C LEU A 41 0.08 -23.42 4.94
N PHE A 42 -1.07 -23.90 4.51
CA PHE A 42 -2.34 -23.19 4.53
C PHE A 42 -3.37 -23.96 5.36
N ARG A 43 -4.35 -23.24 5.90
CA ARG A 43 -5.43 -23.84 6.69
C ARG A 43 -6.51 -24.41 5.76
N LEU A 44 -6.24 -25.58 5.21
CA LEU A 44 -7.14 -26.35 4.36
C LEU A 44 -7.70 -27.54 5.12
N ASP A 45 -8.81 -28.11 4.64
CA ASP A 45 -9.33 -29.38 5.05
C ASP A 45 -8.56 -30.54 4.37
N LEU A 46 -8.79 -31.77 4.81
CA LEU A 46 -8.05 -32.95 4.31
C LEU A 46 -8.25 -33.22 2.81
N ASP A 47 -9.35 -32.78 2.26
CA ASP A 47 -9.66 -32.88 0.82
C ASP A 47 -9.05 -31.72 0.00
N GLY A 48 -8.32 -30.82 0.64
CA GLY A 48 -7.70 -29.65 0.02
C GLY A 48 -8.62 -28.44 -0.11
N SER A 49 -9.88 -28.54 0.31
CA SER A 49 -10.78 -27.40 0.33
C SER A 49 -10.35 -26.35 1.36
N MET A 50 -10.66 -25.07 1.10
CA MET A 50 -10.31 -23.97 2.00
C MET A 50 -11.17 -24.06 3.26
N LYS A 51 -10.52 -24.16 4.42
CA LYS A 51 -11.19 -24.20 5.73
C LYS A 51 -11.46 -22.83 6.29
N TYR A 52 -10.47 -21.94 6.19
CA TYR A 52 -10.54 -20.56 6.62
C TYR A 52 -9.95 -19.64 5.58
N GLN A 53 -10.54 -18.46 5.48
CA GLN A 53 -10.11 -17.40 4.57
C GLN A 53 -9.72 -16.14 5.33
N SER A 54 -8.88 -15.34 4.69
CA SER A 54 -8.50 -14.02 5.17
C SER A 54 -9.57 -13.00 4.86
N GLY A 55 -9.59 -11.93 5.65
CA GLY A 55 -10.51 -10.82 5.49
C GLY A 55 -10.22 -9.71 6.49
N CYS A 56 -11.17 -8.83 6.68
CA CYS A 56 -11.16 -7.83 7.74
C CYS A 56 -12.56 -7.72 8.39
N PRO A 57 -12.64 -7.25 9.65
CA PRO A 57 -13.92 -6.94 10.29
C PRO A 57 -14.59 -5.74 9.58
N PRO A 58 -15.83 -5.39 9.95
CA PRO A 58 -16.47 -4.15 9.51
C PRO A 58 -15.53 -2.95 9.63
N ASP A 59 -15.40 -2.18 8.55
CA ASP A 59 -14.52 -1.03 8.44
C ASP A 59 -15.20 0.12 7.66
N LEU A 60 -14.44 1.16 7.33
CA LEU A 60 -14.93 2.31 6.55
C LEU A 60 -15.33 1.94 5.11
N TRP A 61 -14.87 0.80 4.60
CA TRP A 61 -15.11 0.34 3.22
C TRP A 61 -16.26 -0.65 3.12
N SER A 62 -16.57 -1.36 4.22
CA SER A 62 -17.61 -2.39 4.27
C SER A 62 -18.22 -2.51 5.65
N GLU A 63 -19.53 -2.26 5.74
CA GLU A 63 -20.30 -2.41 6.99
C GLU A 63 -20.38 -3.87 7.48
N THR A 64 -20.17 -4.84 6.59
CA THR A 64 -20.17 -6.27 6.90
C THR A 64 -18.77 -6.87 6.98
N GLY A 65 -17.73 -6.03 6.90
CA GLY A 65 -16.37 -6.50 6.73
C GLY A 65 -16.12 -7.10 5.35
N GLN A 66 -14.94 -7.65 5.14
CA GLN A 66 -14.55 -8.21 3.85
C GLN A 66 -14.05 -9.64 4.01
N VAL A 67 -14.29 -10.47 2.99
CA VAL A 67 -13.62 -11.75 2.77
C VAL A 67 -12.87 -11.70 1.45
N TRP A 68 -11.61 -12.15 1.45
CA TRP A 68 -10.74 -11.98 0.29
C TRP A 68 -10.56 -13.28 -0.52
N GLY A 69 -11.17 -14.39 -0.08
CA GLY A 69 -11.10 -15.66 -0.78
C GLY A 69 -9.70 -16.30 -0.81
N HIS A 70 -8.81 -15.89 0.09
CA HIS A 70 -7.46 -16.40 0.21
C HIS A 70 -7.32 -17.23 1.48
N PRO A 71 -6.73 -18.43 1.45
CA PRO A 71 -6.56 -19.25 2.65
C PRO A 71 -5.63 -18.55 3.64
N THR A 72 -5.95 -18.67 4.92
CA THR A 72 -5.03 -18.24 5.99
C THR A 72 -3.89 -19.26 6.14
N TYR A 73 -2.76 -18.79 6.70
CA TYR A 73 -1.57 -19.61 6.89
C TYR A 73 -1.68 -20.55 8.10
N ASP A 74 -1.15 -21.75 8.01
CA ASP A 74 -0.76 -22.55 9.15
C ASP A 74 0.62 -22.08 9.65
N TRP A 75 0.61 -21.06 10.50
CA TRP A 75 1.82 -20.45 10.99
C TRP A 75 2.71 -21.40 11.81
N ASP A 76 2.14 -22.48 12.37
CA ASP A 76 2.92 -23.49 13.10
C ASP A 76 3.75 -24.35 12.17
N VAL A 77 3.20 -24.67 10.99
CA VAL A 77 3.94 -25.39 9.95
C VAL A 77 5.01 -24.49 9.34
N HIS A 78 4.69 -23.21 9.08
CA HIS A 78 5.69 -22.25 8.63
C HIS A 78 6.87 -22.12 9.59
N GLU A 79 6.60 -22.04 10.89
CA GLU A 79 7.64 -21.98 11.92
C GLU A 79 8.50 -23.24 11.96
N LYS A 80 7.88 -24.45 11.92
CA LYS A 80 8.58 -25.75 11.87
C LYS A 80 9.51 -25.88 10.67
N THR A 81 9.13 -25.29 9.53
CA THR A 81 9.97 -25.26 8.31
C THR A 81 10.91 -24.05 8.28
N ASN A 82 11.05 -23.33 9.42
CA ASN A 82 11.87 -22.13 9.53
C ASN A 82 11.54 -21.08 8.46
N PHE A 83 10.26 -20.94 8.14
CA PHE A 83 9.69 -19.99 7.18
C PHE A 83 10.29 -20.09 5.77
N THR A 84 10.78 -21.24 5.34
CA THR A 84 11.50 -21.43 4.07
C THR A 84 10.71 -20.86 2.88
N TRP A 85 9.42 -21.17 2.77
CA TRP A 85 8.57 -20.68 1.68
C TRP A 85 8.52 -19.14 1.61
N TRP A 86 8.36 -18.47 2.77
CA TRP A 86 8.38 -17.02 2.85
C TRP A 86 9.73 -16.43 2.45
N LEU A 87 10.82 -17.04 2.88
CA LEU A 87 12.17 -16.60 2.55
C LEU A 87 12.44 -16.71 1.05
N GLU A 88 12.02 -17.79 0.42
CA GLU A 88 12.16 -17.98 -1.03
C GLU A 88 11.30 -16.97 -1.81
N ARG A 89 10.05 -16.73 -1.38
CA ARG A 89 9.17 -15.74 -1.97
C ARG A 89 9.76 -14.34 -1.94
N ILE A 90 10.27 -13.92 -0.78
CA ILE A 90 10.93 -12.62 -0.62
C ILE A 90 12.22 -12.57 -1.45
N LYS A 91 13.06 -13.58 -1.37
CA LYS A 91 14.31 -13.67 -2.11
C LYS A 91 14.12 -13.55 -3.62
N ASN A 92 13.15 -14.27 -4.16
CA ASN A 92 12.83 -14.22 -5.59
C ASN A 92 12.39 -12.81 -6.03
N LEU A 93 11.65 -12.09 -5.19
CA LEU A 93 11.26 -10.71 -5.50
C LEU A 93 12.44 -9.74 -5.42
N MET A 94 13.39 -9.94 -4.48
CA MET A 94 14.60 -9.13 -4.37
C MET A 94 15.49 -9.17 -5.63
N GLU A 95 15.35 -10.17 -6.48
CA GLU A 95 16.06 -10.22 -7.77
C GLU A 95 15.58 -9.11 -8.74
N PHE A 96 14.34 -8.66 -8.59
CA PHE A 96 13.69 -7.74 -9.51
C PHE A 96 13.49 -6.33 -8.95
N VAL A 97 13.61 -6.14 -7.62
CA VAL A 97 13.34 -4.86 -6.96
C VAL A 97 14.35 -4.57 -5.86
N ASP A 98 14.45 -3.31 -5.46
CA ASP A 98 15.34 -2.84 -4.40
C ASP A 98 14.66 -2.77 -3.04
N ILE A 99 13.35 -2.59 -3.05
CA ILE A 99 12.50 -2.43 -1.86
C ILE A 99 11.24 -3.26 -2.09
N ILE A 100 10.77 -3.92 -1.06
CA ILE A 100 9.54 -4.72 -1.09
C ILE A 100 8.51 -4.08 -0.17
N ARG A 101 7.38 -3.64 -0.71
CA ARG A 101 6.19 -3.30 0.07
C ARG A 101 5.47 -4.61 0.42
N ILE A 102 5.25 -4.82 1.71
CA ILE A 102 4.39 -5.92 2.17
C ILE A 102 2.98 -5.37 2.31
N ASP A 103 2.13 -5.82 1.42
CA ASP A 103 0.70 -5.52 1.44
C ASP A 103 0.04 -6.20 2.63
N HIS A 104 -0.83 -5.47 3.34
CA HIS A 104 -1.48 -5.89 4.57
C HIS A 104 -0.50 -6.47 5.62
N PHE A 105 0.60 -5.74 5.88
CA PHE A 105 1.63 -6.12 6.86
C PHE A 105 1.05 -6.43 8.25
N ASN A 106 -0.12 -5.86 8.57
CA ASN A 106 -0.87 -6.12 9.80
C ASN A 106 -1.04 -7.62 10.06
N GLY A 107 -1.25 -8.42 9.03
CA GLY A 107 -1.43 -9.86 9.13
C GLY A 107 -0.24 -10.63 9.70
N PHE A 108 0.97 -10.03 9.70
CA PHE A 108 2.11 -10.60 10.40
C PHE A 108 2.03 -10.43 11.91
N ALA A 109 1.40 -9.36 12.39
CA ALA A 109 1.18 -9.12 13.81
C ALA A 109 -0.12 -9.79 14.27
N LYS A 110 -1.23 -9.50 13.56
CA LYS A 110 -2.57 -9.95 13.90
C LYS A 110 -3.42 -9.96 12.63
N TYR A 111 -4.19 -11.00 12.41
CA TYR A 111 -4.99 -11.15 11.21
C TYR A 111 -6.41 -11.59 11.54
N TRP A 112 -7.35 -11.19 10.68
CA TRP A 112 -8.76 -11.57 10.76
C TRP A 112 -8.98 -12.84 9.98
N GLU A 113 -9.48 -13.88 10.64
CA GLU A 113 -9.78 -15.17 10.05
C GLU A 113 -11.27 -15.42 10.05
N VAL A 114 -11.80 -15.77 8.89
CA VAL A 114 -13.21 -16.04 8.67
C VAL A 114 -13.37 -17.49 8.17
N SER A 115 -14.48 -18.15 8.51
CA SER A 115 -14.79 -19.45 7.91
C SER A 115 -14.91 -19.33 6.39
N ALA A 116 -14.37 -20.29 5.62
CA ALA A 116 -14.52 -20.28 4.16
C ALA A 116 -15.97 -20.43 3.69
N LYS A 117 -16.90 -20.75 4.59
CA LYS A 117 -18.35 -20.85 4.32
C LYS A 117 -19.08 -19.52 4.43
N ASP A 118 -18.46 -18.53 5.07
CA ASP A 118 -19.06 -17.20 5.28
C ASP A 118 -18.77 -16.33 4.05
N SER A 119 -19.75 -15.53 3.67
CA SER A 119 -19.69 -14.62 2.52
C SER A 119 -19.29 -13.20 2.90
N ASP A 120 -19.12 -12.91 4.19
CA ASP A 120 -18.73 -11.60 4.74
C ASP A 120 -17.77 -11.74 5.92
N GLY A 121 -17.31 -10.59 6.45
CA GLY A 121 -16.33 -10.53 7.52
C GLY A 121 -16.92 -10.53 8.95
N LEU A 122 -18.23 -10.60 9.13
CA LEU A 122 -18.89 -10.39 10.43
C LEU A 122 -18.48 -11.43 11.49
N ASN A 123 -18.41 -12.70 11.11
CA ASN A 123 -18.19 -13.82 12.02
C ASN A 123 -16.73 -14.25 12.14
N GLY A 124 -15.80 -13.37 11.80
CA GLY A 124 -14.39 -13.67 11.92
C GLY A 124 -13.86 -13.57 13.34
N LYS A 125 -12.58 -13.87 13.48
CA LYS A 125 -11.85 -13.73 14.75
C LYS A 125 -10.44 -13.23 14.52
N TRP A 126 -9.95 -12.43 15.46
CA TRP A 126 -8.57 -12.01 15.49
C TRP A 126 -7.65 -13.14 15.96
N LEU A 127 -6.64 -13.43 15.16
CA LEU A 127 -5.58 -14.38 15.51
C LEU A 127 -4.23 -13.68 15.47
N LYS A 128 -3.31 -14.15 16.33
CA LYS A 128 -1.94 -13.64 16.38
C LYS A 128 -1.12 -14.22 15.23
N GLY A 129 -0.47 -13.36 14.45
CA GLY A 129 0.52 -13.75 13.45
C GLY A 129 1.86 -14.17 14.08
N LYS A 130 2.73 -14.73 13.26
CA LYS A 130 4.11 -15.07 13.67
C LYS A 130 5.15 -14.20 12.95
N GLY A 131 4.77 -12.98 12.57
CA GLY A 131 5.63 -12.06 11.83
C GLY A 131 6.93 -11.74 12.53
N GLU A 132 6.95 -11.61 13.86
CA GLU A 132 8.20 -11.40 14.60
C GLU A 132 9.22 -12.52 14.36
N LYS A 133 8.79 -13.78 14.41
CA LYS A 133 9.66 -14.93 14.16
C LYS A 133 10.11 -14.99 12.70
N LEU A 134 9.19 -14.72 11.76
CA LEU A 134 9.51 -14.63 10.34
C LEU A 134 10.55 -13.54 10.06
N LEU A 135 10.33 -12.32 10.55
CA LEU A 135 11.23 -11.19 10.31
C LEU A 135 12.61 -11.41 10.92
N ASN A 136 12.69 -12.00 12.14
CA ASN A 136 13.97 -12.41 12.74
C ASN A 136 14.78 -13.30 11.80
N VAL A 137 14.14 -14.28 11.17
CA VAL A 137 14.81 -15.21 10.26
C VAL A 137 15.13 -14.52 8.93
N ALA A 138 14.20 -13.71 8.40
CA ALA A 138 14.37 -13.02 7.14
C ALA A 138 15.55 -12.03 7.17
N PHE A 139 15.59 -11.13 8.14
CA PHE A 139 16.70 -10.16 8.26
C PHE A 139 18.05 -10.83 8.53
N LYS A 140 18.05 -11.97 9.22
CA LYS A 140 19.29 -12.76 9.43
C LYS A 140 19.80 -13.42 8.16
N LYS A 141 18.90 -13.92 7.31
CA LYS A 141 19.27 -14.75 6.13
C LYS A 141 19.33 -13.96 4.83
N LEU A 142 18.52 -12.92 4.68
CA LEU A 142 18.40 -12.17 3.43
C LEU A 142 19.15 -10.84 3.58
N LYS A 143 20.42 -10.84 3.19
CA LYS A 143 21.26 -9.63 3.24
C LYS A 143 20.72 -8.57 2.27
N GLY A 144 20.63 -7.33 2.75
CA GLY A 144 20.12 -6.21 1.94
C GLY A 144 18.62 -6.17 1.79
N LEU A 145 17.86 -6.93 2.61
CA LEU A 145 16.40 -6.88 2.64
C LEU A 145 15.92 -5.48 3.07
N ASN A 146 15.20 -4.81 2.17
CA ASN A 146 14.54 -3.54 2.43
C ASN A 146 13.04 -3.72 2.31
N LEU A 147 12.31 -3.37 3.36
CA LEU A 147 10.86 -3.52 3.41
C LEU A 147 10.17 -2.17 3.61
N ILE A 148 8.93 -2.06 3.14
CA ILE A 148 7.94 -1.07 3.54
C ILE A 148 6.74 -1.85 4.06
N ALA A 149 6.20 -1.46 5.20
CA ALA A 149 5.03 -2.09 5.78
C ALA A 149 3.77 -1.30 5.42
N GLU A 150 2.81 -1.95 4.77
CA GLU A 150 1.45 -1.40 4.71
C GLU A 150 0.77 -1.71 6.05
N ASP A 151 0.81 -0.74 6.97
CA ASP A 151 0.34 -0.83 8.35
C ASP A 151 -0.97 -0.05 8.58
N LEU A 152 -1.85 -0.05 7.58
CA LEU A 152 -3.14 0.62 7.59
C LEU A 152 -4.26 -0.29 8.15
N GLY A 153 -5.38 0.31 8.57
CA GLY A 153 -6.56 -0.43 9.03
C GLY A 153 -6.54 -0.78 10.53
N GLU A 154 -7.46 -1.63 10.97
CA GLU A 154 -7.79 -1.85 12.39
C GLU A 154 -6.65 -2.40 13.27
N ALA A 155 -5.75 -3.20 12.72
CA ALA A 155 -4.63 -3.79 13.46
C ALA A 155 -3.32 -2.97 13.36
N TRP A 156 -3.41 -1.68 12.99
CA TRP A 156 -2.25 -0.83 12.77
C TRP A 156 -1.33 -0.68 13.99
N ARG A 157 -1.88 -0.70 15.22
CA ARG A 157 -1.08 -0.54 16.44
C ARG A 157 -0.13 -1.70 16.66
N GLU A 158 -0.61 -2.94 16.51
CA GLU A 158 0.21 -4.13 16.62
C GLU A 158 1.23 -4.23 15.50
N ALA A 159 0.84 -3.84 14.29
CA ALA A 159 1.74 -3.75 13.15
C ALA A 159 2.83 -2.69 13.35
N ALA A 160 2.48 -1.50 13.87
CA ALA A 160 3.44 -0.43 14.17
C ALA A 160 4.48 -0.87 15.21
N VAL A 161 4.08 -1.59 16.27
CA VAL A 161 5.01 -2.16 17.24
C VAL A 161 5.96 -3.14 16.57
N LEU A 162 5.43 -4.01 15.69
CA LEU A 162 6.24 -5.00 14.98
C LEU A 162 7.22 -4.32 14.01
N ARG A 163 6.76 -3.41 13.13
CA ARG A 163 7.63 -2.76 12.15
C ARG A 163 8.73 -1.92 12.78
N LYS A 164 8.40 -1.17 13.86
CA LYS A 164 9.38 -0.32 14.58
C LYS A 164 10.54 -1.13 15.15
N ARG A 165 10.30 -2.35 15.63
CA ARG A 165 11.35 -3.25 16.13
C ARG A 165 12.39 -3.60 15.08
N TYR A 166 12.01 -3.63 13.81
CA TYR A 166 12.89 -3.94 12.67
C TYR A 166 13.23 -2.72 11.83
N GLU A 167 12.91 -1.51 12.34
CA GLU A 167 13.13 -0.24 11.62
C GLU A 167 12.50 -0.20 10.24
N ILE A 168 11.43 -0.99 10.01
CA ILE A 168 10.69 -1.00 8.76
C ILE A 168 9.81 0.25 8.69
N PRO A 169 9.92 1.09 7.64
CA PRO A 169 9.03 2.22 7.47
C PRO A 169 7.59 1.77 7.23
N GLY A 170 6.65 2.48 7.83
CA GLY A 170 5.23 2.34 7.56
C GLY A 170 4.77 3.22 6.41
N MET A 171 3.48 3.23 6.16
CA MET A 171 2.86 4.04 5.12
C MET A 171 1.93 5.11 5.72
N HIS A 172 1.94 6.29 5.12
CA HIS A 172 1.00 7.35 5.44
C HIS A 172 0.36 7.89 4.16
N LEU A 173 -0.96 7.76 4.08
CA LEU A 173 -1.73 8.18 2.91
C LEU A 173 -2.27 9.59 3.09
N LEU A 174 -1.97 10.48 2.16
CA LEU A 174 -2.44 11.85 2.17
C LEU A 174 -3.97 11.93 2.27
N GLN A 175 -4.69 11.08 1.55
CA GLN A 175 -6.16 11.08 1.54
C GLN A 175 -6.79 10.72 2.88
N PHE A 176 -6.05 10.08 3.80
CA PHE A 176 -6.51 9.76 5.16
C PHE A 176 -6.08 10.79 6.22
N ALA A 177 -5.31 11.78 5.84
CA ALA A 177 -4.66 12.70 6.76
C ALA A 177 -5.40 14.03 6.98
N PHE A 178 -6.49 14.25 6.24
CA PHE A 178 -7.29 15.48 6.38
C PHE A 178 -8.36 15.36 7.47
N HIS A 179 -7.91 14.90 8.65
CA HIS A 179 -8.71 14.80 9.86
C HIS A 179 -7.93 15.40 11.03
N LYS A 180 -8.64 16.03 11.97
CA LYS A 180 -8.06 16.67 13.15
C LYS A 180 -7.14 15.76 13.97
N ASP A 181 -7.47 14.47 14.04
CA ASP A 181 -6.77 13.50 14.88
C ASP A 181 -5.63 12.76 14.15
N ASN A 182 -5.42 13.04 12.87
CA ASN A 182 -4.36 12.39 12.05
C ASN A 182 -3.72 13.36 11.06
N PRO A 183 -3.13 14.47 11.54
CA PRO A 183 -2.54 15.47 10.64
C PRO A 183 -1.28 14.89 9.95
N PHE A 184 -1.18 15.14 8.66
CA PHE A 184 -0.08 14.66 7.82
C PHE A 184 1.29 15.22 8.25
N ASP A 185 1.29 16.43 8.81
CA ASP A 185 2.50 17.12 9.24
C ASP A 185 3.15 16.53 10.51
N MET A 186 2.41 15.70 11.25
CA MET A 186 2.87 15.06 12.48
C MET A 186 3.32 13.61 12.30
N MET A 187 3.51 13.16 11.05
CA MET A 187 3.98 11.79 10.82
C MET A 187 5.43 11.60 11.29
N GLU A 188 5.73 10.36 11.67
CA GLU A 188 7.08 9.94 12.01
C GLU A 188 8.00 10.00 10.78
N GLU A 189 9.31 10.26 10.98
CA GLU A 189 10.28 10.29 9.88
C GLU A 189 10.40 8.94 9.15
N ASN A 190 10.34 7.82 9.92
CA ASN A 190 10.43 6.47 9.36
C ASN A 190 9.10 6.01 8.74
N MET A 191 8.58 6.82 7.82
CA MET A 191 7.37 6.57 7.05
C MET A 191 7.61 6.84 5.57
N VAL A 192 6.77 6.24 4.73
CA VAL A 192 6.65 6.58 3.31
C VAL A 192 5.33 7.30 3.11
N ALA A 193 5.38 8.53 2.65
CA ALA A 193 4.21 9.33 2.31
C ALA A 193 3.71 8.96 0.91
N TYR A 194 2.41 8.82 0.75
CA TYR A 194 1.78 8.55 -0.54
C TYR A 194 0.67 9.56 -0.81
N THR A 195 0.55 10.03 -2.05
CA THR A 195 -0.66 10.75 -2.48
C THR A 195 -1.86 9.80 -2.55
N GLY A 196 -1.62 8.55 -2.85
CA GLY A 196 -2.55 7.44 -2.87
C GLY A 196 -1.83 6.18 -3.35
N THR A 197 -2.44 5.01 -3.14
CA THR A 197 -2.01 3.72 -3.68
C THR A 197 -2.93 3.32 -4.84
N HIS A 198 -2.73 2.13 -5.40
CA HIS A 198 -3.64 1.57 -6.40
C HIS A 198 -5.08 1.38 -5.88
N ASP A 199 -5.28 1.31 -4.57
CA ASP A 199 -6.60 1.15 -3.92
C ASP A 199 -7.32 2.48 -3.65
N ASN A 200 -6.59 3.59 -3.73
CA ASN A 200 -7.14 4.92 -3.53
C ASN A 200 -7.62 5.54 -4.85
N ASP A 201 -8.46 6.54 -4.74
CA ASP A 201 -8.78 7.40 -5.87
C ASP A 201 -7.57 8.28 -6.26
N THR A 202 -7.62 8.91 -7.42
CA THR A 202 -6.70 9.99 -7.76
C THR A 202 -6.94 11.19 -6.84
N LEU A 203 -5.97 12.07 -6.69
CA LEU A 203 -6.17 13.29 -5.89
C LEU A 203 -7.32 14.16 -6.43
N SER A 204 -7.48 14.24 -7.75
CA SER A 204 -8.59 14.97 -8.35
C SER A 204 -9.94 14.31 -8.04
N GLY A 205 -10.05 12.98 -8.17
CA GLY A 205 -11.26 12.23 -7.84
C GLY A 205 -11.59 12.30 -6.34
N PHE A 206 -10.57 12.21 -5.48
CA PHE A 206 -10.71 12.42 -4.04
C PHE A 206 -11.28 13.81 -3.73
N TYR A 207 -10.70 14.89 -4.28
CA TYR A 207 -11.16 16.25 -4.03
C TYR A 207 -12.61 16.49 -4.46
N GLU A 208 -13.07 15.84 -5.52
CA GLU A 208 -14.46 15.95 -5.98
C GLU A 208 -15.47 15.28 -5.05
N THR A 209 -15.04 14.33 -4.22
CA THR A 209 -15.93 13.47 -3.41
C THR A 209 -15.84 13.71 -1.91
N ILE A 210 -14.89 14.53 -1.44
CA ILE A 210 -14.71 14.80 -0.01
C ILE A 210 -15.91 15.57 0.58
N ASP A 211 -16.18 15.27 1.85
CA ASP A 211 -17.20 16.00 2.61
C ASP A 211 -16.71 17.42 3.02
N LYS A 212 -17.64 18.25 3.48
CA LYS A 212 -17.34 19.62 3.90
C LYS A 212 -16.31 19.74 5.03
N PRO A 213 -16.36 18.91 6.11
CA PRO A 213 -15.33 18.92 7.15
C PRO A 213 -13.94 18.63 6.60
N THR A 214 -13.80 17.56 5.80
CA THR A 214 -12.52 17.19 5.18
C THR A 214 -12.01 18.28 4.23
N SER A 215 -12.91 18.88 3.42
CA SER A 215 -12.55 19.99 2.54
C SER A 215 -12.01 21.20 3.30
N LYS A 216 -12.57 21.51 4.46
CA LYS A 216 -12.08 22.60 5.31
C LYS A 216 -10.67 22.32 5.85
N TYR A 217 -10.39 21.10 6.35
CA TYR A 217 -9.05 20.72 6.80
C TYR A 217 -8.04 20.74 5.66
N LEU A 218 -8.45 20.28 4.47
CA LEU A 218 -7.62 20.35 3.28
C LEU A 218 -7.25 21.79 2.94
N GLU A 219 -8.21 22.71 2.98
CA GLU A 219 -7.98 24.12 2.72
C GLU A 219 -6.99 24.73 3.74
N GLU A 220 -7.22 24.49 5.02
CA GLU A 220 -6.33 24.95 6.11
C GLU A 220 -4.90 24.41 5.92
N ALA A 221 -4.74 23.14 5.56
CA ALA A 221 -3.45 22.51 5.33
C ALA A 221 -2.72 23.01 4.09
N LEU A 222 -3.43 23.27 2.99
CA LEU A 222 -2.81 23.66 1.73
C LEU A 222 -2.55 25.16 1.61
N VAL A 223 -3.40 25.99 2.19
CA VAL A 223 -3.37 27.46 2.02
C VAL A 223 -2.98 28.17 3.32
N GLY A 224 -3.21 27.53 4.46
CA GLY A 224 -2.97 28.07 5.80
C GLY A 224 -4.19 28.78 6.39
N GLU A 225 -4.38 28.66 7.71
CA GLU A 225 -5.54 29.15 8.44
C GLU A 225 -5.82 30.66 8.27
N ASN A 226 -4.78 31.45 8.01
CA ASN A 226 -4.85 32.92 7.92
C ASN A 226 -4.65 33.45 6.49
N SER A 227 -4.80 32.58 5.48
CA SER A 227 -4.62 33.00 4.09
C SER A 227 -5.83 33.78 3.59
N SER A 228 -5.58 34.82 2.82
CA SER A 228 -6.64 35.49 2.05
C SER A 228 -7.04 34.76 0.77
N LYS A 229 -6.31 33.69 0.42
CA LYS A 229 -6.64 32.81 -0.69
C LYS A 229 -7.55 31.68 -0.21
N GLN A 230 -8.55 31.33 -1.01
CA GLN A 230 -9.41 30.17 -0.81
C GLN A 230 -9.13 29.12 -1.89
N LEU A 231 -9.32 27.84 -1.59
CA LEU A 231 -9.20 26.78 -2.62
C LEU A 231 -10.24 26.95 -3.73
N SER A 232 -11.39 27.58 -3.43
CA SER A 232 -12.40 27.94 -4.42
C SER A 232 -11.88 28.87 -5.53
N ASP A 233 -10.80 29.62 -5.26
CA ASP A 233 -10.18 30.51 -6.26
C ASP A 233 -9.16 29.76 -7.15
N CYS A 234 -8.90 28.51 -6.86
CA CYS A 234 -7.94 27.67 -7.59
C CYS A 234 -8.66 26.74 -8.59
N SER A 235 -8.00 26.45 -9.70
CA SER A 235 -8.47 25.38 -10.57
C SER A 235 -8.26 24.00 -9.91
N SER A 236 -9.06 22.99 -10.31
CA SER A 236 -8.87 21.61 -9.81
C SER A 236 -7.44 21.11 -10.05
N ASN A 237 -6.83 21.49 -11.17
CA ASN A 237 -5.43 21.14 -11.44
C ASN A 237 -4.45 21.83 -10.46
N ASP A 238 -4.71 23.06 -10.04
CA ASP A 238 -3.84 23.73 -9.07
C ASP A 238 -3.97 23.10 -7.69
N ILE A 239 -5.18 22.74 -7.28
CA ILE A 239 -5.44 22.02 -6.03
C ILE A 239 -4.72 20.67 -6.02
N ASN A 240 -4.80 19.92 -7.11
CA ASN A 240 -4.07 18.65 -7.27
C ASN A 240 -2.55 18.86 -7.08
N TRP A 241 -1.95 19.89 -7.67
CA TRP A 241 -0.54 20.19 -7.50
C TRP A 241 -0.18 20.70 -6.10
N LEU A 242 -1.07 21.43 -5.41
CA LEU A 242 -0.89 21.80 -4.01
C LEU A 242 -0.87 20.57 -3.11
N MET A 243 -1.74 19.59 -3.34
CA MET A 243 -1.74 18.33 -2.60
C MET A 243 -0.46 17.51 -2.83
N ILE A 244 0.05 17.46 -4.08
CA ILE A 244 1.34 16.84 -4.37
C ILE A 244 2.47 17.54 -3.59
N GLU A 245 2.50 18.87 -3.60
CA GLU A 245 3.50 19.63 -2.88
C GLU A 245 3.41 19.41 -1.37
N TYR A 246 2.22 19.38 -0.81
CA TYR A 246 2.00 19.09 0.60
C TYR A 246 2.51 17.69 0.98
N CYS A 247 2.23 16.69 0.17
CA CYS A 247 2.81 15.35 0.34
C CYS A 247 4.36 15.37 0.35
N LEU A 248 4.96 16.12 -0.55
CA LEU A 248 6.41 16.23 -0.67
C LEU A 248 7.06 17.07 0.46
N ARG A 249 6.33 17.93 1.14
CA ARG A 249 6.80 18.70 2.32
C ARG A 249 6.84 17.87 3.61
N SER A 250 6.23 16.69 3.62
CA SER A 250 6.18 15.85 4.81
C SER A 250 7.56 15.46 5.33
N ASN A 251 7.64 15.07 6.61
CA ASN A 251 8.87 14.59 7.24
C ASN A 251 9.25 13.17 6.81
N ALA A 252 8.40 12.46 6.04
CA ALA A 252 8.67 11.11 5.59
C ALA A 252 10.01 11.01 4.84
N TYR A 253 10.77 9.95 5.10
CA TYR A 253 12.05 9.74 4.41
C TYR A 253 11.88 9.53 2.90
N MET A 254 10.68 9.12 2.47
CA MET A 254 10.33 8.91 1.05
C MET A 254 8.91 9.41 0.79
N ALA A 255 8.67 9.94 -0.40
CA ALA A 255 7.33 10.26 -0.88
C ALA A 255 7.07 9.63 -2.25
N ILE A 256 5.91 9.02 -2.40
CA ILE A 256 5.46 8.35 -3.63
C ILE A 256 4.26 9.12 -4.17
N ILE A 257 4.35 9.54 -5.42
CA ILE A 257 3.31 10.28 -6.12
C ILE A 257 2.75 9.40 -7.23
N GLN A 258 1.43 9.24 -7.27
CA GLN A 258 0.79 8.51 -8.36
C GLN A 258 1.02 9.21 -9.70
N ALA A 259 1.24 8.44 -10.76
CA ALA A 259 1.39 8.99 -12.11
C ALA A 259 0.13 9.74 -12.55
N GLN A 260 -1.05 9.27 -12.16
CA GLN A 260 -2.34 9.89 -12.40
C GLN A 260 -2.41 11.31 -11.82
N ASP A 261 -1.86 11.50 -10.63
CA ASP A 261 -1.86 12.80 -9.94
C ASP A 261 -0.93 13.80 -10.66
N ILE A 262 0.24 13.35 -11.13
CA ILE A 262 1.13 14.18 -11.97
C ILE A 262 0.44 14.59 -13.28
N LEU A 263 -0.43 13.71 -13.81
CA LEU A 263 -1.20 13.97 -15.03
C LEU A 263 -2.48 14.77 -14.76
N CYS A 264 -2.86 15.00 -13.50
CA CYS A 264 -4.11 15.64 -13.07
C CYS A 264 -5.35 14.92 -13.63
N LEU A 265 -5.38 13.60 -13.55
CA LEU A 265 -6.51 12.78 -14.00
C LEU A 265 -7.53 12.59 -12.89
N GLY A 266 -8.80 12.50 -13.25
CA GLY A 266 -9.91 12.23 -12.34
C GLY A 266 -10.07 10.73 -12.02
N LYS A 267 -11.22 10.40 -11.42
CA LYS A 267 -11.57 9.05 -10.98
C LYS A 267 -11.53 7.97 -12.07
N GLU A 268 -11.67 8.36 -13.34
CA GLU A 268 -11.57 7.46 -14.50
C GLU A 268 -10.19 6.80 -14.63
N ALA A 269 -9.18 7.35 -13.96
CA ALA A 269 -7.83 6.81 -13.93
C ALA A 269 -7.52 6.02 -12.64
N ARG A 270 -8.50 5.78 -11.78
CA ARG A 270 -8.35 4.90 -10.61
C ARG A 270 -8.00 3.49 -11.06
N VAL A 271 -7.05 2.84 -10.36
CA VAL A 271 -6.55 1.51 -10.74
C VAL A 271 -7.44 0.41 -10.19
N ASN A 272 -7.81 0.51 -8.91
CA ASN A 272 -8.60 -0.50 -8.23
C ASN A 272 -9.59 0.13 -7.25
N THR A 273 -10.79 -0.46 -7.15
CA THR A 273 -11.78 -0.14 -6.12
C THR A 273 -11.90 -1.35 -5.20
N PRO A 274 -11.40 -1.29 -3.94
CA PRO A 274 -11.45 -2.38 -2.99
C PRO A 274 -12.87 -2.90 -2.77
N ALA A 275 -12.99 -4.17 -2.39
CA ALA A 275 -14.25 -4.87 -2.18
C ALA A 275 -15.20 -4.93 -3.40
N THR A 276 -14.70 -4.66 -4.61
CA THR A 276 -15.48 -4.77 -5.85
C THR A 276 -14.86 -5.73 -6.85
N ILE A 277 -15.69 -6.35 -7.68
CA ILE A 277 -15.27 -7.12 -8.86
C ILE A 277 -15.78 -6.36 -10.08
N SER A 278 -14.87 -5.78 -10.85
CA SER A 278 -15.17 -4.98 -12.04
C SER A 278 -14.11 -5.21 -13.11
N GLU A 279 -14.51 -5.15 -14.37
CA GLU A 279 -13.58 -5.17 -15.51
C GLU A 279 -12.67 -3.93 -15.56
N GLU A 280 -13.06 -2.85 -14.89
CA GLU A 280 -12.29 -1.62 -14.79
C GLU A 280 -11.10 -1.76 -13.83
N ASN A 281 -11.21 -2.63 -12.82
CA ASN A 281 -10.13 -2.87 -11.86
C ASN A 281 -8.90 -3.43 -12.58
N TRP A 282 -7.74 -2.79 -12.34
CA TRP A 282 -6.45 -3.15 -12.93
C TRP A 282 -6.36 -2.98 -14.47
N ALA A 283 -7.36 -2.33 -15.08
CA ALA A 283 -7.43 -2.11 -16.53
C ALA A 283 -6.74 -0.81 -17.00
N TRP A 284 -6.67 0.20 -16.12
CA TRP A 284 -6.09 1.50 -16.50
C TRP A 284 -4.65 1.37 -17.00
N ARG A 285 -4.34 2.13 -18.04
CA ARG A 285 -3.01 2.22 -18.65
C ARG A 285 -2.62 3.68 -18.83
N ILE A 286 -1.38 3.99 -18.47
CA ILE A 286 -0.84 5.32 -18.65
C ILE A 286 -0.63 5.63 -20.14
N ASP A 287 -1.12 6.79 -20.56
CA ASP A 287 -0.70 7.40 -21.83
C ASP A 287 0.50 8.32 -21.57
N ILE A 288 1.69 7.82 -21.88
CA ILE A 288 2.95 8.51 -21.59
C ILE A 288 3.05 9.85 -22.36
N SER A 289 2.34 10.02 -23.47
CA SER A 289 2.34 11.27 -24.22
C SER A 289 1.73 12.44 -23.45
N LYS A 290 0.89 12.15 -22.45
CA LYS A 290 0.31 13.15 -21.54
C LYS A 290 1.30 13.69 -20.50
N LEU A 291 2.45 13.04 -20.33
CA LEU A 291 3.53 13.51 -19.48
C LEU A 291 4.38 14.56 -20.23
N THR A 292 3.84 15.74 -20.37
CA THR A 292 4.48 16.85 -21.09
C THR A 292 5.69 17.41 -20.35
N ASN A 293 6.59 18.08 -21.07
CA ASN A 293 7.74 18.75 -20.50
C ASN A 293 7.35 19.75 -19.39
N ASP A 294 6.23 20.46 -19.53
CA ASP A 294 5.78 21.42 -18.51
C ASP A 294 5.44 20.74 -17.19
N LYS A 295 4.79 19.58 -17.21
CA LYS A 295 4.50 18.78 -16.02
C LYS A 295 5.79 18.27 -15.37
N ILE A 296 6.74 17.80 -16.17
CA ILE A 296 8.06 17.36 -15.69
C ILE A 296 8.81 18.52 -15.03
N ILE A 297 8.84 19.68 -15.65
CA ILE A 297 9.49 20.90 -15.11
C ILE A 297 8.78 21.34 -13.83
N LYS A 298 7.43 21.33 -13.80
CA LYS A 298 6.64 21.70 -12.60
C LYS A 298 6.98 20.75 -11.45
N MET A 299 6.95 19.44 -11.68
CA MET A 299 7.31 18.44 -10.68
C MET A 299 8.73 18.64 -10.15
N ARG A 300 9.72 18.81 -11.03
CA ARG A 300 11.11 19.06 -10.64
C ARG A 300 11.27 20.31 -9.78
N LYS A 301 10.55 21.39 -10.09
CA LYS A 301 10.55 22.63 -9.27
C LYS A 301 9.99 22.37 -7.88
N ILE A 302 8.91 21.60 -7.76
CA ILE A 302 8.31 21.26 -6.48
C ILE A 302 9.27 20.39 -5.65
N VAL A 303 9.80 19.32 -6.22
CA VAL A 303 10.77 18.44 -5.54
C VAL A 303 11.97 19.22 -5.01
N LYS A 304 12.49 20.17 -5.83
CA LYS A 304 13.61 21.02 -5.41
C LYS A 304 13.24 21.95 -4.23
N ARG A 305 12.08 22.63 -4.29
CA ARG A 305 11.70 23.59 -3.22
C ARG A 305 11.27 22.90 -1.92
N THR A 306 10.89 21.62 -1.98
CA THR A 306 10.57 20.80 -0.81
C THR A 306 11.79 20.08 -0.22
N GLY A 307 13.00 20.34 -0.76
CA GLY A 307 14.25 19.80 -0.23
C GLY A 307 14.48 18.31 -0.49
N ARG A 308 13.79 17.73 -1.50
CA ARG A 308 13.88 16.29 -1.84
C ARG A 308 14.76 15.99 -3.07
N LEU A 309 15.54 16.97 -3.53
CA LEU A 309 16.60 16.81 -4.56
C LEU A 309 17.95 16.84 -3.92
#